data_62eaca470578b70639c5cc216d17fb3b
#
_entry.id   62eaca470578b70639c5cc216d17fb3b
#
_cell.length_a   1.000
_cell.length_b   1.000
_cell.length_c   1.000
_cell.angle_alpha   90.00
_cell.angle_beta   90.00
_cell.angle_gamma   90.00
#
_symmetry.space_group_name_H-M   'P 1'
#
loop_
_entity.id
_entity.type
_entity.pdbx_description
1 polymer ?
#
loop_
_entity_poly.entity_id
_entity_poly.type
_entity_poly.pdbx_seq_one_letter_code
_entity_poly.pdbx_strand_id
1 'polypeptide(L)'
;GDMLRLSLRNMLAQKLGIFDQSQLESLIPNQIDKAAPKPKTPQKTIKKTPMRVVISLLLQNSQLVNRISDVGLQALKHEAGYELLEKLTALCREREGITTGQILEYFRDTEFSKPLEILASWDHLLDDLEIINAFSQNYRRLNIQAIERDIEMLIAKERAEGLTDQERAILVNLLKGKEE
;
A
#
# COMPACT_ATOMS: atom_id res chain seq x y z
N GLY A 1 -16.74 -17.86 -8.70
CA GLY A 1 -16.48 -19.17 -8.30
C GLY A 1 -17.63 -19.95 -7.68
N ASP A 2 -18.74 -19.32 -7.24
CA ASP A 2 -19.81 -20.02 -6.50
C ASP A 2 -20.67 -20.93 -7.41
N MET A 3 -20.80 -20.58 -8.67
CA MET A 3 -21.51 -21.41 -9.66
C MET A 3 -20.82 -22.75 -9.91
N LEU A 4 -19.50 -22.82 -9.92
CA LEU A 4 -18.74 -24.07 -10.08
C LEU A 4 -18.90 -25.00 -8.87
N ARG A 5 -19.00 -24.46 -7.68
CA ARG A 5 -19.22 -25.23 -6.45
C ARG A 5 -20.63 -25.86 -6.41
N LEU A 6 -21.63 -25.08 -6.86
CA LEU A 6 -23.01 -25.59 -7.00
C LEU A 6 -23.12 -26.68 -8.06
N SER A 7 -22.46 -26.55 -9.21
CA SER A 7 -22.43 -27.55 -10.26
C SER A 7 -21.74 -28.83 -9.82
N LEU A 8 -20.65 -28.75 -9.10
CA LEU A 8 -19.94 -29.92 -8.55
C LEU A 8 -20.74 -30.61 -7.47
N ARG A 9 -21.46 -29.88 -6.61
CA ARG A 9 -22.37 -30.42 -5.61
C ARG A 9 -23.53 -31.19 -6.26
N ASN A 10 -24.14 -30.61 -7.29
CA ASN A 10 -25.25 -31.27 -8.00
C ASN A 10 -24.79 -32.51 -8.75
N MET A 11 -23.61 -32.51 -9.37
CA MET A 11 -23.04 -33.67 -10.03
C MET A 11 -22.69 -34.81 -9.04
N LEU A 12 -22.18 -34.47 -7.87
CA LEU A 12 -21.92 -35.46 -6.80
C LEU A 12 -23.20 -36.04 -6.22
N ALA A 13 -24.22 -35.23 -6.00
CA ALA A 13 -25.53 -35.68 -5.53
C ALA A 13 -26.20 -36.63 -6.52
N GLN A 14 -26.12 -36.35 -7.83
CA GLN A 14 -26.65 -37.23 -8.89
C GLN A 14 -25.88 -38.55 -8.99
N LYS A 15 -24.57 -38.58 -8.84
CA LYS A 15 -23.77 -39.81 -8.92
C LYS A 15 -23.93 -40.70 -7.70
N LEU A 16 -24.21 -40.13 -6.54
CA LEU A 16 -24.39 -40.88 -5.28
C LEU A 16 -25.85 -41.26 -4.99
N GLY A 17 -26.81 -40.87 -5.87
CA GLY A 17 -28.23 -41.15 -5.69
C GLY A 17 -28.87 -40.47 -4.46
N ILE A 18 -28.26 -39.44 -3.97
CA ILE A 18 -28.68 -38.68 -2.80
C ILE A 18 -29.47 -37.48 -3.28
N PHE A 19 -30.82 -37.56 -3.12
CA PHE A 19 -31.72 -36.49 -3.56
C PHE A 19 -32.00 -35.44 -2.51
N ASP A 20 -31.51 -35.60 -1.28
CA ASP A 20 -31.76 -34.67 -0.18
C ASP A 20 -30.45 -34.07 0.35
N GLN A 21 -30.41 -32.76 0.36
CA GLN A 21 -29.25 -31.98 0.81
C GLN A 21 -28.93 -32.21 2.30
N SER A 22 -29.94 -32.55 3.09
CA SER A 22 -29.80 -32.90 4.51
C SER A 22 -29.11 -34.26 4.74
N GLN A 23 -29.18 -35.17 3.78
CA GLN A 23 -28.48 -36.46 3.86
C GLN A 23 -26.99 -36.35 3.52
N LEU A 24 -26.62 -35.38 2.70
CA LEU A 24 -25.23 -35.13 2.37
C LEU A 24 -24.44 -34.52 3.57
N GLU A 25 -25.13 -33.74 4.39
CA GLU A 25 -24.54 -33.15 5.62
C GLU A 25 -24.34 -34.19 6.72
N SER A 26 -25.17 -35.25 6.74
CA SER A 26 -25.06 -36.33 7.72
C SER A 26 -23.97 -37.36 7.39
N LEU A 27 -23.51 -37.41 6.14
CA LEU A 27 -22.45 -38.33 5.68
C LEU A 27 -21.04 -37.76 5.77
N ILE A 28 -20.92 -36.50 6.06
CA ILE A 28 -19.61 -35.88 6.37
C ILE A 28 -19.34 -36.20 7.84
N PRO A 29 -18.40 -37.10 8.17
CA PRO A 29 -18.09 -37.34 9.57
C PRO A 29 -17.62 -36.02 10.20
N ASN A 30 -18.34 -35.61 11.23
CA ASN A 30 -17.99 -34.49 12.12
C ASN A 30 -16.71 -34.85 12.88
N GLN A 31 -15.60 -34.93 12.17
CA GLN A 31 -14.28 -34.96 12.76
C GLN A 31 -13.50 -33.70 12.38
N ILE A 32 -14.00 -32.57 12.85
CA ILE A 32 -13.15 -31.46 13.21
C ILE A 32 -13.57 -31.07 14.62
N ASP A 33 -13.03 -31.85 15.57
CA ASP A 33 -12.99 -31.41 16.94
C ASP A 33 -12.22 -30.09 17.03
N LYS A 34 -12.96 -29.07 17.47
CA LYS A 34 -12.48 -27.99 18.33
C LYS A 34 -11.16 -27.31 17.95
N ALA A 35 -11.16 -26.58 16.88
CA ALA A 35 -10.67 -25.23 16.94
C ALA A 35 -11.77 -24.36 16.38
N ALA A 36 -12.57 -23.76 17.24
CA ALA A 36 -13.44 -22.68 16.85
C ALA A 36 -12.59 -21.71 16.04
N PRO A 37 -12.91 -21.40 14.77
CA PRO A 37 -12.24 -20.32 14.11
C PRO A 37 -12.58 -19.11 14.96
N LYS A 38 -11.56 -18.58 15.66
CA LYS A 38 -11.67 -17.23 16.21
C LYS A 38 -12.24 -16.41 15.08
N PRO A 39 -13.32 -15.64 15.29
CA PRO A 39 -13.85 -14.78 14.25
C PRO A 39 -12.66 -13.97 13.76
N LYS A 40 -12.25 -14.19 12.52
CA LYS A 40 -11.32 -13.30 11.84
C LYS A 40 -12.05 -11.98 11.85
N THR A 41 -11.72 -11.13 12.82
CA THR A 41 -12.05 -9.72 12.77
C THR A 41 -11.81 -9.32 11.32
N PRO A 42 -12.77 -8.68 10.64
CA PRO A 42 -12.56 -8.24 9.28
C PRO A 42 -11.29 -7.38 9.33
N GLN A 43 -10.17 -7.94 8.90
CA GLN A 43 -8.98 -7.17 8.68
C GLN A 43 -9.45 -6.15 7.66
N LYS A 44 -9.61 -4.90 8.10
CA LYS A 44 -9.83 -3.78 7.20
C LYS A 44 -8.76 -3.93 6.13
N THR A 45 -9.15 -4.40 4.97
CA THR A 45 -8.26 -4.54 3.82
C THR A 45 -7.79 -3.14 3.49
N ILE A 46 -6.63 -2.80 4.02
CA ILE A 46 -6.03 -1.47 3.82
C ILE A 46 -5.73 -1.41 2.32
N LYS A 47 -6.41 -0.51 1.63
CA LYS A 47 -6.20 -0.31 0.19
C LYS A 47 -4.72 -0.07 -0.09
N LYS A 48 -4.16 -0.80 -1.04
CA LYS A 48 -2.77 -0.63 -1.50
C LYS A 48 -2.66 0.67 -2.31
N THR A 49 -2.42 1.79 -1.64
CA THR A 49 -2.11 3.05 -2.32
C THR A 49 -0.61 3.11 -2.66
N PRO A 50 -0.21 3.88 -3.68
CA PRO A 50 1.21 4.03 -4.04
C PRO A 50 2.08 4.44 -2.83
N MET A 51 1.60 5.35 -1.98
CA MET A 51 2.30 5.75 -0.76
C MET A 51 2.54 4.59 0.20
N ARG A 52 1.52 3.77 0.44
CA ARG A 52 1.63 2.60 1.32
C ARG A 52 2.55 1.52 0.75
N VAL A 53 2.54 1.35 -0.57
CA VAL A 53 3.47 0.43 -1.24
C VAL A 53 4.91 0.91 -1.08
N VAL A 54 5.19 2.20 -1.32
CA VAL A 54 6.52 2.80 -1.13
C VAL A 54 6.99 2.63 0.31
N ILE A 55 6.17 2.95 1.30
CA ILE A 55 6.51 2.81 2.72
C ILE A 55 6.75 1.34 3.07
N SER A 56 5.90 0.42 2.63
CA SER A 56 6.06 -1.02 2.90
C SER A 56 7.34 -1.58 2.31
N LEU A 57 7.67 -1.24 1.07
CA LEU A 57 8.91 -1.68 0.41
C LEU A 57 10.14 -1.09 1.08
N LEU A 58 10.12 0.18 1.45
CA LEU A 58 11.22 0.85 2.17
C LEU A 58 11.42 0.23 3.57
N LEU A 59 10.33 -0.09 4.27
CA LEU A 59 10.34 -0.72 5.58
C LEU A 59 11.01 -2.11 5.55
N GLN A 60 10.75 -2.87 4.50
CA GLN A 60 11.33 -4.19 4.30
C GLN A 60 12.74 -4.17 3.69
N ASN A 61 13.07 -3.11 2.96
CA ASN A 61 14.33 -2.93 2.23
C ASN A 61 14.87 -1.51 2.43
N SER A 62 15.51 -1.26 3.56
CA SER A 62 16.02 0.07 3.94
C SER A 62 17.01 0.68 2.92
N GLN A 63 17.67 -0.16 2.11
CA GLN A 63 18.58 0.28 1.03
C GLN A 63 17.88 1.09 -0.07
N LEU A 64 16.56 0.96 -0.22
CA LEU A 64 15.77 1.74 -1.18
C LEU A 64 15.76 3.24 -0.86
N VAL A 65 16.16 3.63 0.36
CA VAL A 65 16.31 5.03 0.76
C VAL A 65 17.22 5.82 -0.18
N ASN A 66 18.22 5.18 -0.77
CA ASN A 66 19.14 5.80 -1.72
C ASN A 66 18.47 6.22 -3.04
N ARG A 67 17.26 5.75 -3.30
CA ARG A 67 16.45 6.11 -4.47
C ARG A 67 15.48 7.25 -4.21
N ILE A 68 15.42 7.73 -2.97
CA ILE A 68 14.57 8.85 -2.58
C ILE A 68 15.41 10.13 -2.67
N SER A 69 15.08 11.00 -3.61
CA SER A 69 15.68 12.35 -3.69
C SER A 69 14.98 13.31 -2.72
N ASP A 70 15.72 14.29 -2.20
CA ASP A 70 15.15 15.29 -1.29
C ASP A 70 14.09 16.14 -1.98
N VAL A 71 14.31 16.48 -3.25
CA VAL A 71 13.34 17.22 -4.07
C VAL A 71 12.05 16.42 -4.25
N GLY A 72 12.17 15.14 -4.61
CA GLY A 72 11.00 14.26 -4.76
C GLY A 72 10.25 14.03 -3.45
N LEU A 73 10.96 13.93 -2.33
CA LEU A 73 10.36 13.80 -1.01
C LEU A 73 9.60 15.07 -0.63
N GLN A 74 10.19 16.25 -0.83
CA GLN A 74 9.55 17.54 -0.55
C GLN A 74 8.29 17.78 -1.40
N ALA A 75 8.27 17.32 -2.64
CA ALA A 75 7.10 17.40 -3.50
C ALA A 75 5.87 16.67 -2.89
N LEU A 76 6.10 15.67 -2.05
CA LEU A 76 5.06 14.86 -1.42
C LEU A 76 4.51 15.45 -0.11
N LYS A 77 4.99 16.62 0.34
CA LYS A 77 4.66 17.21 1.65
C LYS A 77 3.15 17.35 1.94
N HIS A 78 2.32 17.42 0.91
CA HIS A 78 0.86 17.52 1.03
C HIS A 78 0.14 16.17 0.84
N GLU A 79 0.89 15.08 0.61
CA GLU A 79 0.33 13.75 0.46
C GLU A 79 0.05 13.08 1.81
N ALA A 80 -1.07 12.36 1.90
CA ALA A 80 -1.37 11.55 3.06
C ALA A 80 -0.30 10.45 3.23
N GLY A 81 0.33 10.42 4.40
CA GLY A 81 1.44 9.50 4.71
C GLY A 81 2.84 10.07 4.52
N TYR A 82 2.95 11.33 4.05
CA TYR A 82 4.24 12.00 3.91
C TYR A 82 5.06 12.00 5.20
N GLU A 83 4.45 12.37 6.32
CA GLU A 83 5.14 12.46 7.61
C GLU A 83 5.81 11.13 8.00
N LEU A 84 5.10 10.02 7.79
CA LEU A 84 5.66 8.69 8.04
C LEU A 84 6.80 8.37 7.07
N LEU A 85 6.63 8.67 5.78
CA LEU A 85 7.67 8.45 4.76
C LEU A 85 8.92 9.30 5.06
N GLU A 86 8.75 10.56 5.45
CA GLU A 86 9.85 11.46 5.83
C GLU A 86 10.64 10.93 7.02
N LYS A 87 9.96 10.59 8.11
CA LYS A 87 10.58 10.03 9.33
C LYS A 87 11.28 8.70 9.05
N LEU A 88 10.65 7.83 8.28
CA LEU A 88 11.23 6.54 7.88
C LEU A 88 12.47 6.73 7.00
N THR A 89 12.41 7.66 6.05
CA THR A 89 13.55 8.01 5.18
C THR A 89 14.72 8.55 5.99
N ALA A 90 14.46 9.47 6.93
CA ALA A 90 15.47 10.02 7.82
C ALA A 90 16.14 8.92 8.66
N LEU A 91 15.34 8.02 9.25
CA LEU A 91 15.85 6.92 10.06
C LEU A 91 16.71 5.94 9.23
N CYS A 92 16.27 5.59 8.03
CA CYS A 92 17.04 4.69 7.15
C CYS A 92 18.35 5.33 6.66
N ARG A 93 18.39 6.66 6.49
CA ARG A 93 19.62 7.39 6.14
C ARG A 93 20.59 7.50 7.31
N GLU A 94 20.07 7.71 8.53
CA GLU A 94 20.85 7.78 9.74
C GLU A 94 21.48 6.42 10.10
N ARG A 95 20.76 5.34 9.84
CA ARG A 95 21.14 3.97 10.20
C ARG A 95 21.14 3.06 8.98
N GLU A 96 22.23 3.05 8.24
CA GLU A 96 22.40 2.15 7.10
C GLU A 96 22.22 0.68 7.51
N GLY A 97 21.44 -0.07 6.73
CA GLY A 97 21.19 -1.48 6.99
C GLY A 97 20.24 -1.76 8.15
N ILE A 98 19.51 -0.76 8.64
CA ILE A 98 18.50 -0.96 9.68
C ILE A 98 17.48 -2.01 9.24
N THR A 99 17.16 -2.94 10.15
CA THR A 99 16.21 -4.03 9.88
C THR A 99 14.77 -3.58 10.14
N THR A 100 13.81 -4.28 9.52
CA THR A 100 12.38 -4.05 9.74
C THR A 100 12.02 -4.09 11.23
N GLY A 101 12.55 -5.05 11.98
CA GLY A 101 12.30 -5.16 13.42
C GLY A 101 12.81 -3.96 14.21
N GLN A 102 13.99 -3.43 13.87
CA GLN A 102 14.55 -2.24 14.51
C GLN A 102 13.74 -0.98 14.18
N ILE A 103 13.21 -0.86 12.96
CA ILE A 103 12.32 0.22 12.58
C ILE A 103 11.02 0.16 13.38
N LEU A 104 10.40 -1.00 13.46
CA LEU A 104 9.17 -1.19 14.23
C LEU A 104 9.38 -0.87 15.72
N GLU A 105 10.51 -1.26 16.29
CA GLU A 105 10.86 -0.93 17.68
C GLU A 105 11.06 0.57 17.89
N TYR A 106 11.69 1.27 16.93
CA TYR A 106 11.87 2.71 16.99
C TYR A 106 10.54 3.48 17.02
N PHE A 107 9.54 3.00 16.28
CA PHE A 107 8.22 3.61 16.20
C PHE A 107 7.18 3.01 17.17
N ARG A 108 7.58 2.12 18.07
CA ARG A 108 6.71 1.30 18.93
C ARG A 108 5.63 2.12 19.66
N ASP A 109 6.01 3.21 20.31
CA ASP A 109 5.11 4.02 21.13
C ASP A 109 4.58 5.26 20.40
N THR A 110 4.65 5.26 19.07
CA THR A 110 4.15 6.34 18.23
C THR A 110 2.82 5.97 17.56
N GLU A 111 2.12 6.96 17.02
CA GLU A 111 0.93 6.76 16.19
C GLU A 111 1.19 5.92 14.93
N PHE A 112 2.45 5.81 14.50
CA PHE A 112 2.87 5.05 13.32
C PHE A 112 3.08 3.56 13.59
N SER A 113 3.09 3.11 14.84
CA SER A 113 3.33 1.71 15.22
C SER A 113 2.39 0.75 14.49
N LYS A 114 1.08 0.94 14.66
CA LYS A 114 0.06 0.09 14.04
C LYS A 114 0.09 0.11 12.50
N PRO A 115 0.13 1.28 11.83
CA PRO A 115 0.31 1.34 10.39
C PRO A 115 1.55 0.60 9.90
N LEU A 116 2.68 0.75 10.56
CA LEU A 116 3.94 0.10 10.18
C LEU A 116 3.88 -1.42 10.35
N GLU A 117 3.31 -1.93 11.45
CA GLU A 117 3.12 -3.36 11.66
C GLU A 117 2.28 -4.00 10.53
N ILE A 118 1.22 -3.33 10.10
CA ILE A 118 0.38 -3.80 9.00
C ILE A 118 1.17 -3.78 7.68
N LEU A 119 1.91 -2.71 7.40
CA LEU A 119 2.71 -2.58 6.18
C LEU A 119 3.88 -3.55 6.15
N ALA A 120 4.48 -3.85 7.32
CA ALA A 120 5.54 -4.84 7.45
C ALA A 120 5.06 -6.27 7.17
N SER A 121 3.79 -6.55 7.44
CA SER A 121 3.17 -7.85 7.19
C SER A 121 2.77 -8.09 5.74
N TRP A 122 2.89 -7.07 4.89
CA TRP A 122 2.56 -7.23 3.48
C TRP A 122 3.60 -8.09 2.78
N ASP A 123 3.14 -9.18 2.17
CA ASP A 123 3.96 -10.00 1.31
C ASP A 123 3.82 -9.50 -0.13
N HIS A 124 4.93 -9.09 -0.71
CA HIS A 124 4.96 -8.58 -2.09
C HIS A 124 5.25 -9.69 -3.10
N LEU A 125 5.76 -10.85 -2.65
CA LEU A 125 6.12 -12.01 -3.51
C LEU A 125 6.98 -11.60 -4.72
N LEU A 126 7.87 -10.62 -4.53
CA LEU A 126 8.71 -10.03 -5.55
C LEU A 126 10.16 -10.41 -5.32
N ASP A 127 10.91 -10.61 -6.40
CA ASP A 127 12.37 -10.70 -6.32
C ASP A 127 13.02 -9.31 -6.12
N ASP A 128 14.33 -9.28 -5.90
CA ASP A 128 15.06 -8.04 -5.59
C ASP A 128 14.95 -6.99 -6.72
N LEU A 129 14.95 -7.41 -7.99
CA LEU A 129 14.80 -6.51 -9.13
C LEU A 129 13.36 -5.99 -9.24
N GLU A 130 12.39 -6.84 -9.03
CA GLU A 130 10.98 -6.48 -9.02
C GLU A 130 10.65 -5.52 -7.89
N ILE A 131 11.25 -5.70 -6.71
CA ILE A 131 11.14 -4.78 -5.56
C ILE A 131 11.63 -3.38 -5.94
N ILE A 132 12.81 -3.28 -6.55
CA ILE A 132 13.39 -2.02 -6.99
C ILE A 132 12.49 -1.33 -8.03
N ASN A 133 12.00 -2.09 -8.99
CA ASN A 133 11.11 -1.59 -10.03
C ASN A 133 9.77 -1.13 -9.46
N ALA A 134 9.15 -1.94 -8.60
CA ALA A 134 7.89 -1.61 -7.95
C ALA A 134 8.02 -0.34 -7.09
N PHE A 135 9.11 -0.20 -6.33
CA PHE A 135 9.40 0.99 -5.56
C PHE A 135 9.53 2.22 -6.45
N SER A 136 10.38 2.15 -7.48
CA SER A 136 10.66 3.28 -8.38
C SER A 136 9.39 3.72 -9.14
N GLN A 137 8.59 2.80 -9.62
CA GLN A 137 7.33 3.10 -10.32
C GLN A 137 6.31 3.77 -9.40
N ASN A 138 6.11 3.24 -8.19
CA ASN A 138 5.17 3.81 -7.24
C ASN A 138 5.64 5.18 -6.72
N TYR A 139 6.93 5.34 -6.45
CA TYR A 139 7.52 6.62 -6.04
C TYR A 139 7.40 7.68 -7.14
N ARG A 140 7.70 7.33 -8.39
CA ARG A 140 7.50 8.21 -9.56
C ARG A 140 6.03 8.61 -9.71
N ARG A 141 5.11 7.66 -9.58
CA ARG A 141 3.67 7.91 -9.65
C ARG A 141 3.22 8.91 -8.59
N LEU A 142 3.71 8.78 -7.36
CA LEU A 142 3.43 9.74 -6.28
C LEU A 142 3.89 11.15 -6.64
N ASN A 143 5.12 11.28 -7.15
CA ASN A 143 5.66 12.59 -7.55
C ASN A 143 4.84 13.22 -8.67
N ILE A 144 4.45 12.45 -9.68
CA ILE A 144 3.60 12.94 -10.77
C ILE A 144 2.25 13.41 -10.22
N GLN A 145 1.60 12.62 -9.37
CA GLN A 145 0.32 13.00 -8.76
C GLN A 145 0.43 14.27 -7.90
N ALA A 146 1.52 14.43 -7.16
CA ALA A 146 1.78 15.62 -6.37
C ALA A 146 1.96 16.86 -7.25
N ILE A 147 2.73 16.75 -8.31
CA ILE A 147 2.94 17.84 -9.30
C ILE A 147 1.61 18.22 -9.96
N GLU A 148 0.82 17.25 -10.41
CA GLU A 148 -0.49 17.50 -11.03
C GLU A 148 -1.43 18.24 -10.08
N ARG A 149 -1.47 17.86 -8.82
CA ARG A 149 -2.28 18.53 -7.81
C ARG A 149 -1.80 19.96 -7.56
N ASP A 150 -0.49 20.19 -7.45
CA ASP A 150 0.06 21.52 -7.24
C ASP A 150 -0.25 22.44 -8.44
N ILE A 151 -0.17 21.93 -9.66
CA ILE A 151 -0.59 22.63 -10.88
C ILE A 151 -2.09 23.00 -10.81
N GLU A 152 -2.95 22.06 -10.47
CA GLU A 152 -4.40 22.29 -10.35
C GLU A 152 -4.72 23.34 -9.29
N MET A 153 -4.04 23.29 -8.14
CA MET A 153 -4.20 24.27 -7.08
C MET A 153 -3.79 25.68 -7.53
N LEU A 154 -2.66 25.81 -8.23
CA LEU A 154 -2.20 27.12 -8.74
C LEU A 154 -3.14 27.66 -9.83
N ILE A 155 -3.63 26.82 -10.73
CA ILE A 155 -4.62 27.21 -11.75
C ILE A 155 -5.93 27.67 -11.10
N ALA A 156 -6.41 26.95 -10.09
CA ALA A 156 -7.61 27.33 -9.36
C ALA A 156 -7.44 28.67 -8.64
N LYS A 157 -6.27 28.90 -8.03
CA LYS A 157 -5.92 30.17 -7.39
C LYS A 157 -5.85 31.32 -8.39
N GLU A 158 -5.27 31.09 -9.58
CA GLU A 158 -5.21 32.12 -10.62
C GLU A 158 -6.60 32.59 -11.04
N ARG A 159 -7.56 31.68 -11.15
CA ARG A 159 -8.94 32.00 -11.52
C ARG A 159 -9.71 32.75 -10.41
N ALA A 160 -9.39 32.47 -9.14
CA ALA A 160 -10.10 33.05 -8.00
C ALA A 160 -9.57 34.43 -7.60
N GLU A 161 -8.26 34.61 -7.49
CA GLU A 161 -7.63 35.80 -6.93
C GLU A 161 -6.36 36.27 -7.67
N GLY A 162 -5.90 35.51 -8.66
CA GLY A 162 -4.66 35.74 -9.39
C GLY A 162 -3.45 35.15 -8.68
N LEU A 163 -2.36 34.96 -9.43
CA LEU A 163 -1.07 34.46 -8.92
C LEU A 163 -0.08 35.62 -8.76
N THR A 164 0.76 35.51 -7.73
CA THR A 164 1.96 36.35 -7.60
C THR A 164 2.99 35.97 -8.68
N ASP A 165 3.97 36.85 -8.93
CA ASP A 165 5.03 36.55 -9.91
C ASP A 165 5.84 35.31 -9.55
N GLN A 166 6.04 35.05 -8.25
CA GLN A 166 6.70 33.84 -7.75
C GLN A 166 5.87 32.58 -8.01
N GLU A 167 4.57 32.63 -7.78
CA GLU A 167 3.66 31.51 -8.02
C GLU A 167 3.53 31.19 -9.52
N ARG A 168 3.54 32.20 -10.38
CA ARG A 168 3.58 32.01 -11.84
C ARG A 168 4.87 31.31 -12.28
N ALA A 169 6.01 31.71 -11.72
CA ALA A 169 7.29 31.07 -12.01
C ALA A 169 7.29 29.60 -11.57
N ILE A 170 6.72 29.30 -10.40
CA ILE A 170 6.55 27.92 -9.92
C ILE A 170 5.66 27.12 -10.87
N LEU A 171 4.51 27.66 -11.28
CA LEU A 171 3.59 27.00 -12.21
C LEU A 171 4.26 26.67 -13.55
N VAL A 172 5.02 27.61 -14.10
CA VAL A 172 5.78 27.40 -15.35
C VAL A 172 6.81 26.30 -15.20
N ASN A 173 7.53 26.26 -14.09
CA ASN A 173 8.53 25.23 -13.81
C ASN A 173 7.88 23.85 -13.64
N LEU A 174 6.74 23.75 -12.94
CA LEU A 174 6.00 22.50 -12.79
C LEU A 174 5.48 21.96 -14.13
N LEU A 175 4.99 22.85 -15.00
CA LEU A 175 4.52 22.47 -16.34
C LEU A 175 5.66 21.95 -17.22
N LYS A 176 6.85 22.55 -17.15
CA LYS A 176 8.04 22.05 -17.87
C LYS A 176 8.54 20.72 -17.34
N GLY A 177 8.55 20.50 -16.03
CA GLY A 177 8.96 19.23 -15.41
C GLY A 177 8.01 18.06 -15.69
N LYS A 178 6.80 18.32 -16.21
CA LYS A 178 5.85 17.28 -16.61
C LYS A 178 6.16 16.71 -18.01
N GLU A 179 6.88 17.43 -18.84
CA GLU A 179 7.21 17.05 -20.22
C GLU A 179 8.48 16.18 -20.32
N GLU A 180 9.28 16.05 -19.25
CA GLU A 180 10.43 15.16 -19.15
C GLU A 180 10.08 13.84 -18.43
#